data_a8927d75671b3640e90264db30d0a1dc
#
_entry.id   a8927d75671b3640e90264db30d0a1dc
#
_cell.length_a   1.000
_cell.length_b   1.000
_cell.length_c   1.000
_cell.angle_alpha   90.00
_cell.angle_beta   90.00
_cell.angle_gamma   90.00
#
_symmetry.space_group_name_H-M   'P 1'
#
loop_
_entity.id
_entity.type
_entity.pdbx_description
1 polymer ?
#
loop_
_entity_poly.entity_id
_entity_poly.type
_entity_poly.pdbx_seq_one_letter_code
_entity_poly.pdbx_strand_id
1 'polypeptide(L)'
;MKFTIPNQLDINYFISILEESNVFIDDRKKNYAHDETEDLIFLPEVVLVPENSKQISEILKYCNDKNIAVTPRGAGTGLSGGALPIYGGVLISMHKFNKIISVDENNLQVTVEPGVITQVLQEVVIEKGLYYPPDPSSRGSCFIGGNLAENAGGPRAVKYGVTKDYVLNCEIVLANGEIIWTGANVLKNATGYNLTQLIIGSEGTLGIITKIVLKLIPYPPQTIVMLVPFRNTEDACKCVAAIFKAGIIPSALEFMERDAIDWTLQFRNDILLTISDEEKAHLLIEVDGTDMDVLRQTCEKIAEVTEQYNCLNIYYAESADEKTTLWKLRRSVAEAVKSNSVYKEEDTVVPRYYLPDLLKGVKEIGNKYGFKSVCYGHAGDGNLHVNIIKGDLDDKTWNEELPKGIREIFELCVKLGGTLSGEHGIGYVQKNYMDIAFNPTQLNLMKDIKKIFDPNGILNPGKIFVEIT
;
A
#
# COMPACT_ATOMS: atom_id res chain seq x y z
N MET A 1 -15.23 -23.18 1.65
CA MET A 1 -15.19 -23.83 0.29
C MET A 1 -14.16 -24.94 0.29
N LYS A 2 -14.38 -26.02 -0.45
CA LYS A 2 -13.41 -27.12 -0.55
C LYS A 2 -12.83 -27.10 -1.97
N PHE A 3 -11.59 -26.61 -2.11
CA PHE A 3 -10.87 -26.62 -3.39
C PHE A 3 -10.19 -27.97 -3.63
N THR A 4 -9.97 -28.29 -4.89
CA THR A 4 -9.20 -29.46 -5.32
C THR A 4 -7.71 -29.20 -5.11
N ILE A 5 -7.03 -30.13 -4.45
CA ILE A 5 -5.56 -30.08 -4.29
C ILE A 5 -4.93 -30.57 -5.59
N PRO A 6 -4.02 -29.82 -6.22
CA PRO A 6 -3.32 -30.26 -7.43
C PRO A 6 -2.56 -31.57 -7.23
N ASN A 7 -2.72 -32.51 -8.15
CA ASN A 7 -2.05 -33.80 -8.18
C ASN A 7 -0.99 -33.85 -9.31
N GLN A 8 -0.32 -34.99 -9.48
CA GLN A 8 0.75 -35.15 -10.49
C GLN A 8 0.27 -34.93 -11.93
N LEU A 9 -0.98 -35.24 -12.27
CA LEU A 9 -1.52 -34.99 -13.61
C LEU A 9 -1.69 -33.50 -13.86
N ASP A 10 -2.13 -32.76 -12.84
CA ASP A 10 -2.27 -31.31 -12.90
C ASP A 10 -0.88 -30.65 -13.06
N ILE A 11 0.12 -31.12 -12.31
CA ILE A 11 1.52 -30.65 -12.43
C ILE A 11 2.06 -30.89 -13.83
N ASN A 12 1.86 -32.08 -14.40
CA ASN A 12 2.30 -32.39 -15.75
C ASN A 12 1.63 -31.48 -16.81
N TYR A 13 0.36 -31.14 -16.59
CA TYR A 13 -0.33 -30.19 -17.44
C TYR A 13 0.30 -28.79 -17.35
N PHE A 14 0.62 -28.28 -16.15
CA PHE A 14 1.29 -26.98 -16.00
C PHE A 14 2.69 -26.98 -16.62
N ILE A 15 3.44 -28.08 -16.51
CA ILE A 15 4.75 -28.23 -17.19
C ILE A 15 4.58 -28.16 -18.70
N SER A 16 3.50 -28.69 -19.28
CA SER A 16 3.26 -28.63 -20.73
C SER A 16 2.98 -27.20 -21.23
N ILE A 17 2.51 -26.30 -20.35
CA ILE A 17 2.25 -24.89 -20.68
C ILE A 17 3.50 -24.02 -20.45
N LEU A 18 4.25 -24.28 -19.35
CA LEU A 18 5.24 -23.34 -18.79
C LEU A 18 6.70 -23.81 -18.93
N GLU A 19 6.94 -25.04 -19.28
CA GLU A 19 8.21 -25.75 -19.09
C GLU A 19 8.51 -26.04 -17.59
N GLU A 20 9.30 -27.09 -17.35
CA GLU A 20 9.57 -27.59 -15.99
C GLU A 20 10.31 -26.57 -15.11
N SER A 21 11.17 -25.74 -15.70
CA SER A 21 11.94 -24.69 -15.01
C SER A 21 11.05 -23.60 -14.37
N ASN A 22 9.80 -23.47 -14.81
CA ASN A 22 8.83 -22.48 -14.39
C ASN A 22 7.70 -23.04 -13.51
N VAL A 23 7.83 -24.31 -13.08
CA VAL A 23 6.88 -25.00 -12.20
C VAL A 23 7.61 -25.47 -10.95
N PHE A 24 7.35 -24.84 -9.79
CA PHE A 24 8.04 -25.15 -8.54
C PHE A 24 7.16 -26.00 -7.64
N ILE A 25 7.54 -27.26 -7.44
CA ILE A 25 6.92 -28.20 -6.52
C ILE A 25 7.86 -28.57 -5.36
N ASP A 26 9.11 -28.15 -5.43
CA ASP A 26 10.19 -28.40 -4.48
C ASP A 26 10.31 -27.26 -3.43
N ASP A 27 11.43 -27.22 -2.72
CA ASP A 27 11.68 -26.23 -1.65
C ASP A 27 11.65 -24.77 -2.12
N ARG A 28 11.77 -24.49 -3.40
CA ARG A 28 11.65 -23.12 -3.96
C ARG A 28 10.31 -22.48 -3.63
N LYS A 29 9.23 -23.25 -3.49
CA LYS A 29 7.91 -22.75 -3.15
C LYS A 29 7.82 -22.13 -1.75
N LYS A 30 8.75 -22.46 -0.83
CA LYS A 30 8.82 -21.88 0.51
C LYS A 30 9.07 -20.36 0.47
N ASN A 31 9.76 -19.85 -0.56
CA ASN A 31 10.00 -18.43 -0.75
C ASN A 31 8.72 -17.64 -1.07
N TYR A 32 7.64 -18.34 -1.38
CA TYR A 32 6.34 -17.77 -1.74
C TYR A 32 5.27 -17.99 -0.63
N ALA A 33 5.66 -18.58 0.49
CA ALA A 33 4.75 -18.94 1.58
C ALA A 33 4.43 -17.79 2.53
N HIS A 34 5.16 -16.68 2.47
CA HIS A 34 5.03 -15.49 3.31
C HIS A 34 5.04 -14.22 2.45
N ASP A 35 4.50 -13.15 2.96
CA ASP A 35 4.68 -11.76 2.49
C ASP A 35 5.24 -10.91 3.65
N GLU A 36 5.08 -9.60 3.65
CA GLU A 36 5.52 -8.77 4.79
C GLU A 36 4.51 -8.71 5.94
N THR A 37 3.38 -9.41 5.83
CA THR A 37 2.44 -9.58 6.94
C THR A 37 3.07 -10.47 8.02
N GLU A 38 3.06 -10.01 9.26
CA GLU A 38 3.71 -10.73 10.35
C GLU A 38 3.05 -12.07 10.67
N ASP A 39 3.88 -13.04 11.05
CA ASP A 39 3.52 -14.36 11.59
C ASP A 39 2.63 -15.24 10.69
N LEU A 40 2.41 -14.89 9.43
CA LEU A 40 1.58 -15.68 8.52
C LEU A 40 2.42 -16.48 7.52
N ILE A 41 2.24 -17.80 7.53
CA ILE A 41 2.89 -18.72 6.60
C ILE A 41 1.84 -19.65 6.00
N PHE A 42 1.67 -19.59 4.68
CA PHE A 42 0.78 -20.48 3.92
C PHE A 42 1.51 -21.03 2.70
N LEU A 43 1.72 -22.34 2.65
CA LEU A 43 2.48 -22.98 1.59
C LEU A 43 1.56 -23.35 0.41
N PRO A 44 1.87 -22.94 -0.84
CA PRO A 44 1.15 -23.41 -2.01
C PRO A 44 1.56 -24.86 -2.35
N GLU A 45 0.70 -25.62 -3.04
CA GLU A 45 1.08 -26.91 -3.61
C GLU A 45 2.07 -26.72 -4.76
N VAL A 46 1.83 -25.73 -5.62
CA VAL A 46 2.70 -25.42 -6.76
C VAL A 46 2.79 -23.91 -6.99
N VAL A 47 4.00 -23.46 -7.37
CA VAL A 47 4.23 -22.09 -7.86
C VAL A 47 4.44 -22.15 -9.36
N LEU A 48 3.69 -21.35 -10.09
CA LEU A 48 3.77 -21.20 -11.54
C LEU A 48 4.33 -19.84 -11.92
N VAL A 49 5.24 -19.82 -12.89
CA VAL A 49 5.92 -18.60 -13.34
C VAL A 49 5.66 -18.40 -14.84
N PRO A 50 4.48 -17.88 -15.21
CA PRO A 50 4.15 -17.60 -16.62
C PRO A 50 4.92 -16.38 -17.15
N GLU A 51 5.05 -16.30 -18.47
CA GLU A 51 5.77 -15.25 -19.20
C GLU A 51 4.86 -14.40 -20.10
N ASN A 52 3.61 -14.80 -20.27
CA ASN A 52 2.63 -14.08 -21.09
C ASN A 52 1.18 -14.36 -20.68
N SER A 53 0.27 -13.48 -21.12
CA SER A 53 -1.16 -13.55 -20.80
C SER A 53 -1.84 -14.84 -21.24
N LYS A 54 -1.37 -15.47 -22.36
CA LYS A 54 -1.96 -16.72 -22.87
C LYS A 54 -1.70 -17.88 -21.93
N GLN A 55 -0.49 -17.98 -21.37
CA GLN A 55 -0.18 -19.00 -20.37
C GLN A 55 -1.04 -18.85 -19.11
N ILE A 56 -1.25 -17.62 -18.63
CA ILE A 56 -2.16 -17.34 -17.50
C ILE A 56 -3.59 -17.75 -17.86
N SER A 57 -4.05 -17.44 -19.08
CA SER A 57 -5.37 -17.82 -19.58
C SER A 57 -5.59 -19.33 -19.53
N GLU A 58 -4.64 -20.12 -20.05
CA GLU A 58 -4.71 -21.58 -20.04
C GLU A 58 -4.70 -22.16 -18.62
N ILE A 59 -3.83 -21.60 -17.74
CA ILE A 59 -3.76 -21.98 -16.32
C ILE A 59 -5.10 -21.72 -15.63
N LEU A 60 -5.64 -20.50 -15.76
CA LEU A 60 -6.89 -20.11 -15.09
C LEU A 60 -8.07 -20.95 -15.58
N LYS A 61 -8.19 -21.17 -16.89
CA LYS A 61 -9.22 -22.04 -17.46
C LYS A 61 -9.16 -23.45 -16.85
N TYR A 62 -7.97 -24.03 -16.80
CA TYR A 62 -7.76 -25.35 -16.19
C TYR A 62 -8.11 -25.37 -14.71
N CYS A 63 -7.61 -24.39 -13.93
CA CYS A 63 -7.89 -24.31 -12.50
C CYS A 63 -9.39 -24.09 -12.23
N ASN A 64 -10.05 -23.30 -13.07
CA ASN A 64 -11.50 -23.06 -12.96
C ASN A 64 -12.31 -24.34 -13.22
N ASP A 65 -11.97 -25.12 -14.24
CA ASP A 65 -12.61 -26.38 -14.58
C ASP A 65 -12.39 -27.45 -13.50
N LYS A 66 -11.26 -27.41 -12.81
CA LYS A 66 -10.87 -28.35 -11.74
C LYS A 66 -11.20 -27.87 -10.34
N ASN A 67 -11.72 -26.67 -10.18
CA ASN A 67 -11.96 -26.02 -8.89
C ASN A 67 -10.69 -25.98 -8.01
N ILE A 68 -9.57 -25.54 -8.58
CA ILE A 68 -8.28 -25.36 -7.90
C ILE A 68 -8.15 -23.89 -7.51
N ALA A 69 -7.81 -23.60 -6.24
CA ALA A 69 -7.54 -22.24 -5.77
C ALA A 69 -6.32 -21.65 -6.45
N VAL A 70 -6.40 -20.36 -6.85
CA VAL A 70 -5.32 -19.63 -7.50
C VAL A 70 -5.05 -18.32 -6.76
N THR A 71 -3.81 -18.14 -6.32
CA THR A 71 -3.36 -16.89 -5.68
C THR A 71 -2.37 -16.17 -6.60
N PRO A 72 -2.70 -15.00 -7.16
CA PRO A 72 -1.73 -14.17 -7.87
C PRO A 72 -0.78 -13.50 -6.88
N ARG A 73 0.50 -13.39 -7.24
CA ARG A 73 1.52 -12.79 -6.40
C ARG A 73 2.42 -11.85 -7.19
N GLY A 74 2.52 -10.61 -6.76
CA GLY A 74 3.54 -9.66 -7.17
C GLY A 74 4.87 -9.90 -6.44
N ALA A 75 5.46 -8.87 -5.88
CA ALA A 75 6.71 -8.96 -5.11
C ALA A 75 6.52 -9.55 -3.70
N GLY A 76 5.31 -9.56 -3.17
CA GLY A 76 5.02 -10.03 -1.81
C GLY A 76 5.39 -9.01 -0.73
N THR A 77 5.36 -7.73 -1.06
CA THR A 77 5.66 -6.61 -0.14
C THR A 77 4.42 -6.10 0.60
N GLY A 78 3.26 -6.73 0.42
CA GLY A 78 2.01 -6.35 1.07
C GLY A 78 1.97 -6.73 2.55
N LEU A 79 1.18 -5.99 3.34
CA LEU A 79 1.04 -6.08 4.79
C LEU A 79 -0.34 -6.60 5.22
N SER A 80 -1.19 -7.01 4.27
CA SER A 80 -2.56 -7.48 4.53
C SER A 80 -2.75 -9.00 4.36
N GLY A 81 -1.70 -9.73 3.99
CA GLY A 81 -1.80 -11.16 3.65
C GLY A 81 -2.46 -11.41 2.29
N GLY A 82 -2.51 -10.37 1.41
CA GLY A 82 -3.15 -10.43 0.11
C GLY A 82 -2.50 -11.42 -0.86
N ALA A 83 -1.17 -11.60 -0.78
CA ALA A 83 -0.38 -12.49 -1.64
C ALA A 83 -0.24 -13.93 -1.11
N LEU A 84 -0.89 -14.28 0.02
CA LEU A 84 -0.74 -15.57 0.67
C LEU A 84 -1.75 -16.60 0.15
N PRO A 85 -1.32 -17.83 -0.19
CA PRO A 85 -2.20 -18.90 -0.67
C PRO A 85 -2.92 -19.58 0.50
N ILE A 86 -3.94 -18.93 1.05
CA ILE A 86 -4.67 -19.36 2.27
C ILE A 86 -5.28 -20.77 2.13
N TYR A 87 -5.64 -21.16 0.92
CA TYR A 87 -6.21 -22.47 0.61
C TYR A 87 -5.23 -23.38 -0.14
N GLY A 88 -3.92 -23.07 -0.11
CA GLY A 88 -2.94 -23.77 -0.91
C GLY A 88 -3.18 -23.58 -2.40
N GLY A 89 -3.21 -24.67 -3.18
CA GLY A 89 -3.46 -24.66 -4.61
C GLY A 89 -2.30 -24.13 -5.43
N VAL A 90 -2.62 -23.34 -6.42
CA VAL A 90 -1.68 -22.72 -7.37
C VAL A 90 -1.36 -21.29 -6.94
N LEU A 91 -0.07 -20.96 -6.84
CA LEU A 91 0.37 -19.57 -6.75
C LEU A 91 0.97 -19.14 -8.09
N ILE A 92 0.48 -18.04 -8.66
CA ILE A 92 1.00 -17.47 -9.92
C ILE A 92 1.91 -16.30 -9.59
N SER A 93 3.22 -16.46 -9.84
CA SER A 93 4.20 -15.40 -9.63
C SER A 93 4.39 -14.55 -10.88
N MET A 94 4.25 -13.23 -10.72
CA MET A 94 4.29 -12.28 -11.82
C MET A 94 5.69 -11.71 -12.12
N HIS A 95 6.75 -12.20 -11.48
CA HIS A 95 8.10 -11.60 -11.56
C HIS A 95 8.72 -11.60 -12.97
N LYS A 96 8.25 -12.45 -13.88
CA LYS A 96 8.70 -12.46 -15.28
C LYS A 96 7.95 -11.46 -16.18
N PHE A 97 6.85 -10.87 -15.70
CA PHE A 97 6.15 -9.80 -16.39
C PHE A 97 6.79 -8.45 -16.05
N ASN A 98 8.05 -8.23 -16.42
CA ASN A 98 8.85 -7.11 -15.94
C ASN A 98 9.28 -6.10 -17.01
N LYS A 99 8.58 -6.06 -18.15
CA LYS A 99 8.93 -5.18 -19.28
C LYS A 99 8.20 -3.84 -19.18
N ILE A 100 8.94 -2.75 -19.40
CA ILE A 100 8.39 -1.48 -19.82
C ILE A 100 8.19 -1.58 -21.33
N ILE A 101 6.93 -1.76 -21.77
CA ILE A 101 6.62 -2.10 -23.17
C ILE A 101 6.81 -0.89 -24.06
N SER A 102 6.33 0.29 -23.63
CA SER A 102 6.49 1.53 -24.39
C SER A 102 6.29 2.76 -23.48
N VAL A 103 7.05 3.83 -23.76
CA VAL A 103 6.82 5.16 -23.21
C VAL A 103 6.36 6.06 -24.36
N ASP A 104 5.15 6.57 -24.28
CA ASP A 104 4.56 7.50 -25.24
C ASP A 104 4.69 8.93 -24.68
N GLU A 105 5.77 9.60 -25.09
CA GLU A 105 6.09 10.95 -24.63
C GLU A 105 5.09 12.00 -25.16
N ASN A 106 4.46 11.72 -26.32
CA ASN A 106 3.48 12.64 -26.92
C ASN A 106 2.14 12.63 -26.17
N ASN A 107 1.70 11.45 -25.71
CA ASN A 107 0.46 11.30 -24.95
C ASN A 107 0.67 11.26 -23.43
N LEU A 108 1.93 11.40 -22.96
CA LEU A 108 2.32 11.31 -21.54
C LEU A 108 1.77 10.02 -20.91
N GLN A 109 2.12 8.87 -21.52
CA GLN A 109 1.65 7.56 -21.09
C GLN A 109 2.81 6.55 -21.10
N VAL A 110 2.69 5.53 -20.28
CA VAL A 110 3.59 4.36 -20.31
C VAL A 110 2.76 3.09 -20.24
N THR A 111 3.14 2.11 -21.06
CA THR A 111 2.59 0.76 -21.00
C THR A 111 3.61 -0.16 -20.38
N VAL A 112 3.22 -0.87 -19.30
CA VAL A 112 4.10 -1.75 -18.53
C VAL A 112 3.46 -3.10 -18.27
N GLU A 113 4.27 -4.09 -17.99
CA GLU A 113 3.86 -5.35 -17.38
C GLU A 113 3.79 -5.22 -15.85
N PRO A 114 2.94 -6.02 -15.16
CA PRO A 114 2.67 -5.87 -13.74
C PRO A 114 3.85 -6.16 -12.80
N GLY A 115 4.87 -6.89 -13.24
CA GLY A 115 6.08 -7.21 -12.47
C GLY A 115 7.19 -6.15 -12.59
N VAL A 116 6.95 -5.02 -13.24
CA VAL A 116 7.88 -3.89 -13.25
C VAL A 116 7.98 -3.30 -11.84
N ILE A 117 9.22 -3.12 -11.36
CA ILE A 117 9.48 -2.47 -10.07
C ILE A 117 9.14 -0.98 -10.18
N THR A 118 8.42 -0.45 -9.20
CA THR A 118 7.93 0.94 -9.21
C THR A 118 9.07 1.95 -9.38
N GLN A 119 10.16 1.80 -8.64
CA GLN A 119 11.32 2.69 -8.75
C GLN A 119 11.96 2.63 -10.14
N VAL A 120 12.08 1.45 -10.75
CA VAL A 120 12.63 1.30 -12.12
C VAL A 120 11.76 2.06 -13.13
N LEU A 121 10.43 1.97 -13.00
CA LEU A 121 9.53 2.76 -13.85
C LEU A 121 9.76 4.26 -13.65
N GLN A 122 9.82 4.72 -12.39
CA GLN A 122 10.04 6.13 -12.06
C GLN A 122 11.35 6.66 -12.67
N GLU A 123 12.44 5.93 -12.52
CA GLU A 123 13.75 6.30 -13.08
C GLU A 123 13.70 6.43 -14.61
N VAL A 124 13.14 5.45 -15.31
CA VAL A 124 13.02 5.45 -16.78
C VAL A 124 12.19 6.62 -17.30
N VAL A 125 11.10 6.98 -16.65
CA VAL A 125 10.26 8.09 -17.11
C VAL A 125 10.84 9.46 -16.74
N ILE A 126 11.58 9.56 -15.63
CA ILE A 126 12.29 10.80 -15.22
C ILE A 126 13.39 11.17 -16.23
N GLU A 127 14.12 10.21 -16.78
CA GLU A 127 15.11 10.44 -17.85
C GLU A 127 14.49 11.12 -19.10
N LYS A 128 13.17 10.99 -19.28
CA LYS A 128 12.38 11.59 -20.35
C LYS A 128 11.67 12.89 -19.94
N GLY A 129 11.98 13.42 -18.74
CA GLY A 129 11.32 14.61 -18.18
C GLY A 129 9.86 14.37 -17.74
N LEU A 130 9.48 13.09 -17.57
CA LEU A 130 8.15 12.66 -17.16
C LEU A 130 8.16 12.11 -15.74
N TYR A 131 6.97 11.98 -15.14
CA TYR A 131 6.85 11.57 -13.74
C TYR A 131 5.66 10.63 -13.51
N TYR A 132 5.90 9.54 -12.77
CA TYR A 132 4.92 8.68 -12.17
C TYR A 132 4.95 8.87 -10.65
N PRO A 133 4.03 9.68 -10.07
CA PRO A 133 4.12 10.11 -8.68
C PRO A 133 3.89 9.08 -7.59
N PRO A 134 3.01 8.03 -7.75
CA PRO A 134 2.78 7.09 -6.66
C PRO A 134 4.09 6.48 -6.15
N ASP A 135 4.32 6.61 -4.83
CA ASP A 135 5.63 6.40 -4.20
C ASP A 135 5.49 5.59 -2.90
N PRO A 136 4.97 4.34 -2.95
CA PRO A 136 4.86 3.51 -1.74
C PRO A 136 6.24 3.30 -1.11
N SER A 137 6.28 3.11 0.21
CA SER A 137 7.54 2.94 0.95
C SER A 137 8.40 1.79 0.39
N SER A 138 7.75 0.75 -0.14
CA SER A 138 8.37 -0.41 -0.79
C SER A 138 8.76 -0.20 -2.26
N ARG A 139 8.72 1.02 -2.80
CA ARG A 139 8.93 1.30 -4.25
C ARG A 139 10.17 0.65 -4.86
N GLY A 140 11.23 0.42 -4.07
CA GLY A 140 12.46 -0.22 -4.52
C GLY A 140 12.32 -1.73 -4.78
N SER A 141 11.22 -2.34 -4.35
CA SER A 141 10.99 -3.78 -4.46
C SER A 141 9.57 -4.15 -4.93
N CYS A 142 8.56 -3.32 -4.64
CA CYS A 142 7.18 -3.61 -5.03
C CYS A 142 6.99 -3.53 -6.56
N PHE A 143 6.02 -4.29 -7.05
CA PHE A 143 5.64 -4.36 -8.46
C PHE A 143 4.40 -3.49 -8.74
N ILE A 144 4.38 -2.86 -9.92
CA ILE A 144 3.24 -2.02 -10.37
C ILE A 144 1.91 -2.78 -10.30
N GLY A 145 1.87 -4.07 -10.65
CA GLY A 145 0.64 -4.87 -10.57
C GLY A 145 0.13 -5.07 -9.13
N GLY A 146 1.05 -5.20 -8.15
CA GLY A 146 0.70 -5.21 -6.73
C GLY A 146 0.16 -3.86 -6.28
N ASN A 147 0.80 -2.76 -6.70
CA ASN A 147 0.32 -1.41 -6.39
C ASN A 147 -1.11 -1.16 -6.92
N LEU A 148 -1.44 -1.69 -8.12
CA LEU A 148 -2.81 -1.65 -8.63
C LEU A 148 -3.76 -2.51 -7.80
N ALA A 149 -3.34 -3.73 -7.45
CA ALA A 149 -4.18 -4.66 -6.71
C ALA A 149 -4.61 -4.12 -5.34
N GLU A 150 -3.73 -3.37 -4.67
CA GLU A 150 -4.00 -2.73 -3.37
C GLU A 150 -4.46 -1.26 -3.50
N ASN A 151 -4.35 -0.64 -4.68
CA ASN A 151 -4.48 0.81 -4.84
C ASN A 151 -3.49 1.59 -3.97
N ALA A 152 -2.21 1.18 -3.98
CA ALA A 152 -1.16 1.72 -3.13
C ALA A 152 -1.03 3.25 -3.24
N GLY A 153 -0.74 3.89 -2.12
CA GLY A 153 -0.53 5.32 -1.96
C GLY A 153 0.94 5.69 -1.79
N GLY A 154 1.25 6.27 -0.64
CA GLY A 154 2.58 6.72 -0.24
C GLY A 154 2.67 8.24 -0.02
N PRO A 155 3.84 8.76 0.38
CA PRO A 155 4.02 10.14 0.81
C PRO A 155 3.53 11.22 -0.15
N ARG A 156 3.57 10.94 -1.46
CA ARG A 156 3.21 11.90 -2.51
C ARG A 156 1.72 11.92 -2.86
N ALA A 157 0.93 11.02 -2.29
CA ALA A 157 -0.50 10.92 -2.53
C ALA A 157 -1.23 12.22 -2.19
N VAL A 158 -0.79 12.91 -1.18
CA VAL A 158 -1.35 14.19 -0.69
C VAL A 158 -1.47 15.28 -1.77
N LYS A 159 -0.56 15.33 -2.73
CA LYS A 159 -0.58 16.27 -3.86
C LYS A 159 -1.03 15.62 -5.15
N TYR A 160 -0.60 14.39 -5.37
CA TYR A 160 -0.67 13.77 -6.70
C TYR A 160 -1.73 12.69 -6.80
N GLY A 161 -2.31 12.24 -5.68
CA GLY A 161 -3.21 11.09 -5.65
C GLY A 161 -2.48 9.76 -5.57
N VAL A 162 -3.26 8.68 -5.60
CA VAL A 162 -2.80 7.30 -5.43
C VAL A 162 -2.76 6.55 -6.76
N THR A 163 -2.43 5.27 -6.75
CA THR A 163 -2.28 4.44 -7.96
C THR A 163 -3.48 4.54 -8.91
N LYS A 164 -4.72 4.47 -8.40
CA LYS A 164 -5.95 4.56 -9.23
C LYS A 164 -6.06 5.84 -10.08
N ASP A 165 -5.44 6.92 -9.62
CA ASP A 165 -5.51 8.22 -10.29
C ASP A 165 -4.61 8.27 -11.53
N TYR A 166 -3.74 7.26 -11.71
CA TYR A 166 -2.80 7.16 -12.82
C TYR A 166 -3.12 6.06 -13.82
N VAL A 167 -3.94 5.08 -13.46
CA VAL A 167 -4.29 3.97 -14.36
C VAL A 167 -5.35 4.40 -15.35
N LEU A 168 -5.01 4.35 -16.64
CA LEU A 168 -5.94 4.61 -17.75
C LEU A 168 -6.67 3.34 -18.18
N ASN A 169 -5.94 2.21 -18.22
CA ASN A 169 -6.45 0.95 -18.74
C ASN A 169 -5.61 -0.21 -18.24
N CYS A 170 -6.16 -1.40 -18.16
CA CYS A 170 -5.41 -2.61 -17.89
C CYS A 170 -5.93 -3.82 -18.67
N GLU A 171 -5.03 -4.70 -19.09
CA GLU A 171 -5.34 -6.03 -19.59
C GLU A 171 -5.39 -6.98 -18.40
N ILE A 172 -6.46 -7.74 -18.29
CA ILE A 172 -6.64 -8.74 -17.23
C ILE A 172 -7.03 -10.09 -17.83
N VAL A 173 -6.73 -11.16 -17.09
CA VAL A 173 -7.23 -12.50 -17.36
C VAL A 173 -8.28 -12.85 -16.30
N LEU A 174 -9.49 -13.17 -16.75
CA LEU A 174 -10.63 -13.56 -15.90
C LEU A 174 -10.50 -15.02 -15.43
N ALA A 175 -11.26 -15.40 -14.41
CA ALA A 175 -11.27 -16.78 -13.89
C ALA A 175 -11.57 -17.86 -14.94
N ASN A 176 -12.37 -17.54 -15.96
CA ASN A 176 -12.68 -18.45 -17.08
C ASN A 176 -11.60 -18.48 -18.17
N GLY A 177 -10.47 -17.76 -17.98
CA GLY A 177 -9.36 -17.66 -18.93
C GLY A 177 -9.54 -16.60 -20.04
N GLU A 178 -10.65 -15.87 -20.11
CA GLU A 178 -10.81 -14.79 -21.08
C GLU A 178 -9.86 -13.63 -20.77
N ILE A 179 -9.22 -13.08 -21.84
CA ILE A 179 -8.33 -11.93 -21.77
C ILE A 179 -9.10 -10.71 -22.24
N ILE A 180 -9.22 -9.69 -21.42
CA ILE A 180 -9.93 -8.45 -21.77
C ILE A 180 -9.11 -7.22 -21.43
N TRP A 181 -9.32 -6.13 -22.15
CA TRP A 181 -8.96 -4.79 -21.76
C TRP A 181 -10.15 -4.13 -21.05
N THR A 182 -9.89 -3.45 -19.92
CA THR A 182 -10.95 -2.92 -19.04
C THR A 182 -11.46 -1.55 -19.43
N GLY A 183 -10.73 -0.82 -20.29
CA GLY A 183 -11.06 0.55 -20.68
C GLY A 183 -10.38 0.98 -21.98
N ALA A 184 -9.93 2.23 -22.02
CA ALA A 184 -9.24 2.84 -23.14
C ALA A 184 -8.10 3.76 -22.65
N ASN A 185 -7.09 3.99 -23.50
CA ASN A 185 -5.90 4.78 -23.18
C ASN A 185 -6.17 6.29 -23.32
N VAL A 186 -7.18 6.80 -22.65
CA VAL A 186 -7.62 8.20 -22.74
C VAL A 186 -7.92 8.76 -21.36
N LEU A 187 -7.74 10.09 -21.18
CA LEU A 187 -7.99 10.76 -19.90
C LEU A 187 -9.50 10.90 -19.59
N LYS A 188 -10.34 10.98 -20.60
CA LYS A 188 -11.79 11.14 -20.43
C LYS A 188 -12.50 9.97 -21.09
N ASN A 189 -13.12 9.11 -20.28
CA ASN A 189 -13.89 7.97 -20.75
C ASN A 189 -15.23 7.87 -20.01
N ALA A 190 -16.31 8.14 -20.71
CA ALA A 190 -17.67 8.00 -20.21
C ALA A 190 -18.43 6.83 -20.89
N THR A 191 -17.70 5.88 -21.50
CA THR A 191 -18.27 4.78 -22.26
C THR A 191 -18.49 3.56 -21.36
N GLY A 192 -19.70 3.41 -20.84
CA GLY A 192 -20.08 2.27 -20.01
C GLY A 192 -19.59 2.36 -18.55
N TYR A 193 -19.65 1.24 -17.82
CA TYR A 193 -19.14 1.14 -16.47
C TYR A 193 -17.61 1.13 -16.45
N ASN A 194 -17.02 1.76 -15.44
CA ASN A 194 -15.58 1.85 -15.30
C ASN A 194 -14.99 0.55 -14.69
N LEU A 195 -14.75 -0.44 -15.54
CA LEU A 195 -14.16 -1.70 -15.12
C LEU A 195 -12.70 -1.52 -14.65
N THR A 196 -11.96 -0.56 -15.21
CA THR A 196 -10.58 -0.28 -14.79
C THR A 196 -10.54 0.07 -13.29
N GLN A 197 -11.41 0.98 -12.85
CA GLN A 197 -11.48 1.37 -11.43
C GLN A 197 -11.97 0.23 -10.52
N LEU A 198 -12.76 -0.71 -11.04
CA LEU A 198 -13.24 -1.86 -10.29
C LEU A 198 -12.12 -2.89 -10.04
N ILE A 199 -11.18 -3.02 -10.99
CA ILE A 199 -10.03 -3.93 -10.85
C ILE A 199 -8.98 -3.37 -9.87
N ILE A 200 -8.82 -2.05 -9.80
CA ILE A 200 -7.88 -1.41 -8.87
C ILE A 200 -8.40 -1.56 -7.44
N GLY A 201 -7.56 -2.03 -6.52
CA GLY A 201 -7.97 -2.33 -5.15
C GLY A 201 -8.79 -3.62 -5.01
N SER A 202 -8.82 -4.48 -6.05
CA SER A 202 -9.53 -5.77 -5.98
C SER A 202 -8.69 -6.90 -5.40
N GLU A 203 -7.44 -6.66 -5.04
CA GLU A 203 -6.52 -7.62 -4.40
C GLU A 203 -6.42 -8.96 -5.15
N GLY A 204 -6.45 -8.92 -6.50
CA GLY A 204 -6.39 -10.12 -7.34
C GLY A 204 -7.62 -11.03 -7.26
N THR A 205 -8.73 -10.58 -6.69
CA THR A 205 -9.95 -11.39 -6.53
C THR A 205 -10.88 -11.35 -7.73
N LEU A 206 -10.73 -10.36 -8.64
CA LEU A 206 -11.59 -10.17 -9.82
C LEU A 206 -10.90 -10.57 -11.14
N GLY A 207 -9.58 -10.70 -11.15
CA GLY A 207 -8.79 -11.07 -12.34
C GLY A 207 -7.31 -10.93 -12.07
N ILE A 208 -6.47 -11.46 -12.97
CA ILE A 208 -5.03 -11.33 -12.92
C ILE A 208 -4.59 -10.26 -13.94
N ILE A 209 -3.95 -9.20 -13.47
CA ILE A 209 -3.47 -8.10 -14.29
C ILE A 209 -2.23 -8.54 -15.07
N THR A 210 -2.20 -8.28 -16.38
CA THR A 210 -1.10 -8.68 -17.27
C THR A 210 -0.47 -7.55 -18.06
N LYS A 211 -1.17 -6.43 -18.26
CA LYS A 211 -0.61 -5.18 -18.79
C LYS A 211 -1.31 -3.98 -18.16
N ILE A 212 -0.60 -2.87 -18.09
CA ILE A 212 -1.08 -1.66 -17.44
C ILE A 212 -0.69 -0.46 -18.30
N VAL A 213 -1.63 0.44 -18.54
CA VAL A 213 -1.38 1.75 -19.16
C VAL A 213 -1.55 2.83 -18.09
N LEU A 214 -0.45 3.53 -17.81
CA LEU A 214 -0.39 4.59 -16.81
C LEU A 214 -0.29 5.95 -17.51
N LYS A 215 -1.00 6.96 -17.02
CA LYS A 215 -0.71 8.35 -17.35
C LYS A 215 0.55 8.81 -16.64
N LEU A 216 1.25 9.74 -17.25
CA LEU A 216 2.41 10.44 -16.70
C LEU A 216 2.11 11.93 -16.62
N ILE A 217 2.87 12.66 -15.84
CA ILE A 217 2.85 14.12 -15.76
C ILE A 217 4.26 14.66 -16.00
N PRO A 218 4.45 15.96 -16.31
CA PRO A 218 5.75 16.56 -16.34
C PRO A 218 6.48 16.45 -14.99
N TYR A 219 7.78 16.15 -15.03
CA TYR A 219 8.59 16.01 -13.81
C TYR A 219 8.84 17.38 -13.16
N PRO A 220 8.55 17.55 -11.85
CA PRO A 220 8.91 18.75 -11.09
C PRO A 220 10.36 18.64 -10.61
N PRO A 221 11.33 19.37 -11.21
CA PRO A 221 12.75 19.11 -10.95
C PRO A 221 13.26 19.70 -9.64
N GLN A 222 12.51 20.63 -9.04
CA GLN A 222 12.93 21.33 -7.82
C GLN A 222 12.13 20.87 -6.61
N THR A 223 12.79 20.69 -5.48
CA THR A 223 12.17 20.36 -4.20
C THR A 223 12.84 21.09 -3.05
N ILE A 224 12.10 21.39 -1.99
CA ILE A 224 12.63 21.77 -0.67
C ILE A 224 11.96 20.86 0.35
N VAL A 225 12.73 20.36 1.33
CA VAL A 225 12.22 19.55 2.43
C VAL A 225 12.38 20.34 3.73
N MET A 226 11.34 20.37 4.54
CA MET A 226 11.32 20.98 5.87
C MET A 226 11.13 19.90 6.92
N LEU A 227 11.88 19.94 8.01
CA LEU A 227 11.58 19.19 9.22
C LEU A 227 11.13 20.17 10.28
N VAL A 228 9.89 20.01 10.74
CA VAL A 228 9.23 20.90 11.69
C VAL A 228 8.94 20.15 12.99
N PRO A 229 9.73 20.37 14.05
CA PRO A 229 9.52 19.74 15.34
C PRO A 229 8.47 20.49 16.18
N PHE A 230 7.72 19.72 16.98
CA PHE A 230 6.65 20.21 17.85
C PHE A 230 6.84 19.74 19.29
N ARG A 231 6.38 20.59 20.27
CA ARG A 231 6.39 20.27 21.70
C ARG A 231 5.38 19.21 22.10
N ASN A 232 4.36 18.98 21.26
CA ASN A 232 3.34 17.93 21.48
C ASN A 232 2.78 17.44 20.14
N THR A 233 2.23 16.24 20.16
CA THR A 233 1.65 15.57 18.99
C THR A 233 0.35 16.22 18.50
N GLU A 234 -0.44 16.80 19.42
CA GLU A 234 -1.72 17.43 19.09
C GLU A 234 -1.53 18.66 18.20
N ASP A 235 -0.59 19.55 18.54
CA ASP A 235 -0.27 20.75 17.74
C ASP A 235 0.28 20.36 16.37
N ALA A 236 1.14 19.34 16.28
CA ALA A 236 1.62 18.81 15.00
C ALA A 236 0.45 18.34 14.12
N CYS A 237 -0.45 17.55 14.65
CA CYS A 237 -1.61 17.05 13.91
C CYS A 237 -2.60 18.17 13.50
N LYS A 238 -2.85 19.15 14.38
CA LYS A 238 -3.70 20.33 14.06
C LYS A 238 -3.10 21.19 12.96
N CYS A 239 -1.78 21.34 12.95
CA CYS A 239 -1.05 22.12 11.97
C CYS A 239 -1.24 21.55 10.54
N VAL A 240 -1.37 20.23 10.39
CA VAL A 240 -1.62 19.59 9.08
C VAL A 240 -2.79 20.24 8.35
N ALA A 241 -3.97 20.27 8.97
CA ALA A 241 -5.16 20.85 8.35
C ALA A 241 -5.01 22.36 8.11
N ALA A 242 -4.27 23.08 8.97
CA ALA A 242 -4.04 24.51 8.86
C ALA A 242 -3.21 24.88 7.63
N ILE A 243 -2.20 24.10 7.27
CA ILE A 243 -1.39 24.28 6.05
C ILE A 243 -2.30 24.25 4.80
N PHE A 244 -3.19 23.27 4.69
CA PHE A 244 -4.14 23.21 3.56
C PHE A 244 -5.13 24.38 3.57
N LYS A 245 -5.63 24.76 4.76
CA LYS A 245 -6.54 25.90 4.90
C LYS A 245 -5.88 27.24 4.50
N ALA A 246 -4.56 27.33 4.61
CA ALA A 246 -3.77 28.46 4.11
C ALA A 246 -3.56 28.45 2.58
N GLY A 247 -4.16 27.47 1.86
CA GLY A 247 -4.07 27.34 0.41
C GLY A 247 -2.80 26.66 -0.10
N ILE A 248 -2.07 25.94 0.75
CA ILE A 248 -0.82 25.28 0.41
C ILE A 248 -1.07 23.76 0.28
N ILE A 249 -0.60 23.15 -0.81
CA ILE A 249 -0.63 21.71 -1.03
C ILE A 249 0.82 21.22 -1.13
N PRO A 250 1.41 20.68 -0.05
CA PRO A 250 2.76 20.11 -0.08
C PRO A 250 2.80 18.86 -0.97
N SER A 251 3.97 18.55 -1.54
CA SER A 251 4.17 17.28 -2.28
C SER A 251 4.29 16.07 -1.35
N ALA A 252 4.66 16.28 -0.09
CA ALA A 252 4.56 15.31 0.99
C ALA A 252 4.34 16.03 2.31
N LEU A 253 3.59 15.42 3.23
CA LEU A 253 3.41 15.91 4.60
C LEU A 253 3.25 14.71 5.54
N GLU A 254 4.36 14.37 6.20
CA GLU A 254 4.55 13.17 6.99
C GLU A 254 4.61 13.49 8.48
N PHE A 255 3.99 12.65 9.29
CA PHE A 255 4.02 12.75 10.76
C PHE A 255 4.87 11.64 11.36
N MET A 256 5.65 11.95 12.38
CA MET A 256 6.40 11.00 13.21
C MET A 256 6.29 11.42 14.68
N GLU A 257 5.82 10.52 15.55
CA GLU A 257 5.91 10.77 16.98
C GLU A 257 7.31 10.46 17.53
N ARG A 258 7.60 10.92 18.75
CA ARG A 258 8.92 10.81 19.38
C ARG A 258 9.49 9.40 19.37
N ASP A 259 8.73 8.41 19.78
CA ASP A 259 9.20 7.02 19.83
C ASP A 259 9.62 6.50 18.45
N ALA A 260 8.90 6.89 17.38
CA ALA A 260 9.26 6.55 16.00
C ALA A 260 10.61 7.16 15.60
N ILE A 261 10.86 8.41 16.01
CA ILE A 261 12.11 9.12 15.71
C ILE A 261 13.27 8.48 16.48
N ASP A 262 13.13 8.28 17.79
CA ASP A 262 14.18 7.73 18.66
C ASP A 262 14.58 6.33 18.20
N TRP A 263 13.61 5.47 17.89
CA TRP A 263 13.90 4.11 17.40
C TRP A 263 14.59 4.14 16.04
N THR A 264 14.20 5.07 15.17
CA THR A 264 14.87 5.21 13.87
C THR A 264 16.32 5.67 14.01
N LEU A 265 16.60 6.63 14.87
CA LEU A 265 17.96 7.09 15.12
C LEU A 265 18.84 6.02 15.79
N GLN A 266 18.26 5.16 16.63
CA GLN A 266 18.95 4.00 17.19
C GLN A 266 19.24 2.94 16.12
N PHE A 267 18.29 2.68 15.23
CA PHE A 267 18.42 1.73 14.12
C PHE A 267 19.40 2.21 13.05
N ARG A 268 19.44 3.54 12.79
CA ARG A 268 20.21 4.18 11.71
C ARG A 268 21.31 5.07 12.28
N ASN A 269 22.45 4.46 12.65
CA ASN A 269 23.62 5.17 13.20
C ASN A 269 24.27 6.17 12.23
N ASP A 270 23.87 6.15 10.95
CA ASP A 270 24.36 7.03 9.90
C ASP A 270 23.49 8.29 9.69
N ILE A 271 22.43 8.47 10.48
CA ILE A 271 21.64 9.70 10.54
C ILE A 271 22.13 10.55 11.72
N LEU A 272 22.85 11.61 11.42
CA LEU A 272 23.37 12.54 12.43
C LEU A 272 22.38 13.70 12.67
N LEU A 273 21.31 13.41 13.41
CA LEU A 273 20.33 14.41 13.83
C LEU A 273 20.22 14.41 15.36
N THR A 274 20.33 15.59 15.96
CA THR A 274 20.16 15.74 17.41
C THR A 274 18.74 16.18 17.71
N ILE A 275 18.01 15.40 18.50
CA ILE A 275 16.64 15.67 18.92
C ILE A 275 16.65 16.12 20.37
N SER A 276 16.07 17.27 20.66
CA SER A 276 15.91 17.77 22.04
C SER A 276 14.79 17.04 22.79
N ASP A 277 14.84 17.08 24.11
CA ASP A 277 13.79 16.49 24.96
C ASP A 277 12.43 17.19 24.81
N GLU A 278 12.42 18.42 24.31
CA GLU A 278 11.20 19.18 24.06
C GLU A 278 10.45 18.71 22.81
N GLU A 279 11.13 18.07 21.87
CA GLU A 279 10.57 17.61 20.61
C GLU A 279 9.78 16.29 20.83
N LYS A 280 8.45 16.37 20.69
CA LYS A 280 7.55 15.21 20.90
C LYS A 280 6.98 14.65 19.60
N ALA A 281 7.00 15.43 18.53
CA ALA A 281 6.61 15.00 17.21
C ALA A 281 7.29 15.84 16.13
N HIS A 282 7.44 15.28 14.94
CA HIS A 282 7.92 15.99 13.76
C HIS A 282 6.91 15.93 12.62
N LEU A 283 6.81 17.02 11.86
CA LEU A 283 6.28 17.00 10.50
C LEU A 283 7.45 17.09 9.52
N LEU A 284 7.54 16.17 8.59
CA LEU A 284 8.40 16.26 7.42
C LEU A 284 7.53 16.74 6.25
N ILE A 285 7.85 17.93 5.72
CA ILE A 285 7.06 18.59 4.70
C ILE A 285 7.93 18.79 3.47
N GLU A 286 7.47 18.31 2.31
CA GLU A 286 8.15 18.56 1.03
C GLU A 286 7.27 19.44 0.15
N VAL A 287 7.88 20.39 -0.52
CA VAL A 287 7.28 21.15 -1.61
C VAL A 287 8.09 20.92 -2.88
N ASP A 288 7.42 20.83 -4.03
CA ASP A 288 8.04 20.61 -5.32
C ASP A 288 7.45 21.49 -6.42
N GLY A 289 8.23 21.73 -7.46
CA GLY A 289 7.85 22.58 -8.58
C GLY A 289 8.98 22.82 -9.57
N THR A 290 8.86 23.89 -10.36
CA THR A 290 9.81 24.26 -11.41
C THR A 290 10.63 25.50 -11.06
N ASP A 291 10.24 26.29 -10.04
CA ASP A 291 10.84 27.56 -9.66
C ASP A 291 11.21 27.54 -8.16
N MET A 292 12.50 27.63 -7.86
CA MET A 292 13.02 27.55 -6.50
C MET A 292 12.58 28.74 -5.63
N ASP A 293 12.45 29.96 -6.21
CA ASP A 293 12.05 31.13 -5.42
C ASP A 293 10.58 31.05 -5.01
N VAL A 294 9.73 30.48 -5.87
CA VAL A 294 8.33 30.17 -5.52
C VAL A 294 8.26 29.13 -4.40
N LEU A 295 9.14 28.11 -4.43
CA LEU A 295 9.20 27.09 -3.37
C LEU A 295 9.66 27.69 -2.04
N ARG A 296 10.66 28.59 -2.03
CA ARG A 296 11.10 29.29 -0.82
C ARG A 296 9.98 30.12 -0.21
N GLN A 297 9.25 30.91 -1.02
CA GLN A 297 8.08 31.68 -0.56
C GLN A 297 6.98 30.75 -0.01
N THR A 298 6.82 29.57 -0.58
CA THR A 298 5.87 28.56 -0.08
C THR A 298 6.31 28.03 1.28
N CYS A 299 7.61 27.75 1.45
CA CYS A 299 8.17 27.32 2.73
C CYS A 299 8.03 28.43 3.82
N GLU A 300 8.24 29.70 3.48
CA GLU A 300 8.01 30.83 4.39
C GLU A 300 6.56 30.85 4.89
N LYS A 301 5.59 30.70 3.99
CA LYS A 301 4.17 30.63 4.38
C LYS A 301 3.85 29.40 5.25
N ILE A 302 4.48 28.25 4.97
CA ILE A 302 4.34 27.07 5.84
C ILE A 302 4.90 27.37 7.22
N ALA A 303 6.07 28.04 7.32
CA ALA A 303 6.66 28.44 8.59
C ALA A 303 5.73 29.36 9.39
N GLU A 304 5.16 30.40 8.75
CA GLU A 304 4.17 31.29 9.38
C GLU A 304 2.96 30.54 9.95
N VAL A 305 2.51 29.49 9.29
CA VAL A 305 1.41 28.64 9.78
C VAL A 305 1.87 27.79 10.96
N THR A 306 3.05 27.13 10.83
CA THR A 306 3.52 26.20 11.88
C THR A 306 3.88 26.93 13.18
N GLU A 307 4.38 28.15 13.11
CA GLU A 307 4.65 29.02 14.28
C GLU A 307 3.38 29.27 15.13
N GLN A 308 2.19 29.33 14.52
CA GLN A 308 0.92 29.48 15.23
C GLN A 308 0.54 28.22 16.05
N TYR A 309 1.22 27.09 15.81
CA TYR A 309 0.99 25.80 16.48
C TYR A 309 2.16 25.39 17.38
N ASN A 310 2.87 26.35 17.95
CA ASN A 310 3.97 26.12 18.92
C ASN A 310 5.07 25.20 18.41
N CYS A 311 5.40 25.26 17.11
CA CYS A 311 6.55 24.54 16.59
C CYS A 311 7.86 25.06 17.21
N LEU A 312 8.88 24.23 17.16
CA LEU A 312 10.26 24.60 17.53
C LEU A 312 11.02 25.11 16.29
N ASN A 313 12.35 25.11 16.34
CA ASN A 313 13.16 25.53 15.20
C ASN A 313 12.92 24.65 13.97
N ILE A 314 12.66 25.29 12.83
CA ILE A 314 12.41 24.61 11.55
C ILE A 314 13.74 24.38 10.85
N TYR A 315 13.95 23.15 10.36
CA TYR A 315 15.11 22.78 9.54
C TYR A 315 14.71 22.77 8.07
N TYR A 316 15.53 23.43 7.23
CA TYR A 316 15.34 23.47 5.78
C TYR A 316 16.44 22.66 5.11
N ALA A 317 16.07 21.77 4.22
CA ALA A 317 16.98 20.98 3.39
C ALA A 317 16.79 21.35 1.92
N GLU A 318 17.78 22.02 1.34
CA GLU A 318 17.83 22.38 -0.08
C GLU A 318 18.84 21.51 -0.85
N SER A 319 19.93 21.09 -0.21
CA SER A 319 20.92 20.20 -0.81
C SER A 319 20.38 18.76 -0.94
N ALA A 320 20.91 18.01 -1.92
CA ALA A 320 20.51 16.62 -2.15
C ALA A 320 20.80 15.73 -0.93
N ASP A 321 21.92 15.94 -0.26
CA ASP A 321 22.35 15.14 0.89
C ASP A 321 21.46 15.39 2.11
N GLU A 322 21.10 16.63 2.40
CA GLU A 322 20.20 16.99 3.50
C GLU A 322 18.80 16.38 3.27
N LYS A 323 18.23 16.55 2.06
CA LYS A 323 16.94 15.95 1.69
C LYS A 323 16.97 14.43 1.84
N THR A 324 18.04 13.79 1.35
CA THR A 324 18.21 12.34 1.46
C THR A 324 18.26 11.91 2.92
N THR A 325 18.94 12.65 3.79
CA THR A 325 19.03 12.37 5.22
C THR A 325 17.67 12.45 5.92
N LEU A 326 16.88 13.50 5.65
CA LEU A 326 15.55 13.64 6.24
C LEU A 326 14.57 12.59 5.72
N TRP A 327 14.59 12.27 4.43
CA TRP A 327 13.79 11.18 3.88
C TRP A 327 14.23 9.81 4.38
N LYS A 328 15.52 9.62 4.60
CA LYS A 328 16.05 8.38 5.18
C LYS A 328 15.53 8.17 6.60
N LEU A 329 15.47 9.24 7.43
CA LEU A 329 14.84 9.20 8.74
C LEU A 329 13.39 8.67 8.61
N ARG A 330 12.56 9.31 7.79
CA ARG A 330 11.15 8.94 7.66
C ARG A 330 10.93 7.53 7.09
N ARG A 331 11.70 7.15 6.07
CA ARG A 331 11.53 5.86 5.38
C ARG A 331 12.05 4.66 6.19
N SER A 332 12.91 4.88 7.18
CA SER A 332 13.44 3.81 8.03
C SER A 332 12.57 3.52 9.26
N VAL A 333 11.47 4.26 9.48
CA VAL A 333 10.64 4.09 10.68
C VAL A 333 10.05 2.68 10.78
N ALA A 334 9.49 2.15 9.68
CA ALA A 334 8.90 0.81 9.68
C ALA A 334 9.91 -0.28 10.05
N GLU A 335 11.11 -0.22 9.46
CA GLU A 335 12.19 -1.16 9.76
C GLU A 335 12.68 -1.01 11.21
N ALA A 336 12.75 0.23 11.72
CA ALA A 336 13.13 0.50 13.10
C ALA A 336 12.10 -0.07 14.08
N VAL A 337 10.81 0.07 13.84
CA VAL A 337 9.74 -0.54 14.64
C VAL A 337 9.87 -2.06 14.63
N LYS A 338 10.00 -2.67 13.45
CA LYS A 338 10.17 -4.11 13.25
C LYS A 338 11.39 -4.67 13.98
N SER A 339 12.48 -3.91 14.05
CA SER A 339 13.71 -4.32 14.75
C SER A 339 13.61 -4.25 16.27
N ASN A 340 12.69 -3.44 16.80
CA ASN A 340 12.56 -3.19 18.24
C ASN A 340 11.59 -4.13 18.95
N SER A 341 10.54 -4.61 18.27
CA SER A 341 9.52 -5.46 18.91
C SER A 341 8.71 -6.24 17.88
N VAL A 342 8.08 -7.32 18.34
CA VAL A 342 6.89 -7.87 17.65
C VAL A 342 5.79 -6.81 17.73
N TYR A 343 5.11 -6.56 16.62
CA TYR A 343 4.09 -5.52 16.51
C TYR A 343 2.92 -5.98 15.63
N LYS A 344 1.82 -5.26 15.67
CA LYS A 344 0.76 -5.31 14.64
C LYS A 344 0.56 -3.90 14.11
N GLU A 345 0.48 -3.78 12.79
CA GLU A 345 0.30 -2.51 12.13
C GLU A 345 -1.14 -2.36 11.63
N GLU A 346 -1.79 -1.27 12.06
CA GLU A 346 -3.11 -0.89 11.61
C GLU A 346 -3.02 0.37 10.74
N ASP A 347 -3.49 0.27 9.51
CA ASP A 347 -3.40 1.30 8.48
C ASP A 347 -4.62 2.23 8.54
N THR A 348 -4.71 3.01 9.62
CA THR A 348 -5.86 3.86 9.92
C THR A 348 -5.91 5.10 9.04
N VAL A 349 -7.12 5.52 8.63
CA VAL A 349 -7.30 6.75 7.86
C VAL A 349 -8.57 7.48 8.26
N VAL A 350 -8.46 8.80 8.44
CA VAL A 350 -9.56 9.72 8.75
C VAL A 350 -9.42 11.00 7.90
N PRO A 351 -10.49 11.80 7.73
CA PRO A 351 -10.30 13.15 7.19
C PRO A 351 -9.26 13.90 8.04
N ARG A 352 -8.26 14.49 7.39
CA ARG A 352 -7.03 15.06 8.02
C ARG A 352 -7.28 15.97 9.23
N TYR A 353 -8.42 16.64 9.29
CA TYR A 353 -8.80 17.48 10.42
C TYR A 353 -8.96 16.69 11.73
N TYR A 354 -9.32 15.40 11.65
CA TYR A 354 -9.55 14.53 12.80
C TYR A 354 -8.33 13.70 13.22
N LEU A 355 -7.14 13.95 12.62
CA LEU A 355 -5.90 13.28 13.05
C LEU A 355 -5.61 13.44 14.55
N PRO A 356 -5.78 14.63 15.17
CA PRO A 356 -5.57 14.78 16.62
C PRO A 356 -6.50 13.88 17.44
N ASP A 357 -7.78 13.80 17.03
CA ASP A 357 -8.79 12.98 17.72
C ASP A 357 -8.51 11.49 17.55
N LEU A 358 -8.08 11.08 16.36
CA LEU A 358 -7.65 9.69 16.10
C LEU A 358 -6.46 9.31 16.97
N LEU A 359 -5.39 10.10 16.95
CA LEU A 359 -4.17 9.80 17.70
C LEU A 359 -4.45 9.74 19.21
N LYS A 360 -5.23 10.68 19.74
CA LYS A 360 -5.67 10.69 21.13
C LYS A 360 -6.47 9.44 21.47
N GLY A 361 -7.47 9.09 20.65
CA GLY A 361 -8.30 7.91 20.87
C GLY A 361 -7.53 6.61 20.82
N VAL A 362 -6.56 6.48 19.90
CA VAL A 362 -5.64 5.32 19.84
C VAL A 362 -4.88 5.15 21.15
N LYS A 363 -4.34 6.25 21.74
CA LYS A 363 -3.63 6.18 23.02
C LYS A 363 -4.60 5.85 24.19
N GLU A 364 -5.83 6.36 24.19
CA GLU A 364 -6.86 6.02 25.18
C GLU A 364 -7.28 4.55 25.10
N ILE A 365 -7.47 4.01 23.89
CA ILE A 365 -7.74 2.58 23.64
C ILE A 365 -6.54 1.74 24.08
N GLY A 366 -5.31 2.16 23.76
CA GLY A 366 -4.09 1.50 24.23
C GLY A 366 -4.03 1.38 25.75
N ASN A 367 -4.34 2.46 26.47
CA ASN A 367 -4.40 2.45 27.93
C ASN A 367 -5.48 1.49 28.46
N LYS A 368 -6.64 1.40 27.79
CA LYS A 368 -7.75 0.51 28.17
C LYS A 368 -7.37 -0.97 28.02
N TYR A 369 -6.66 -1.34 26.95
CA TYR A 369 -6.29 -2.72 26.62
C TYR A 369 -4.86 -3.07 27.03
N GLY A 370 -4.11 -2.14 27.60
CA GLY A 370 -2.77 -2.35 28.15
C GLY A 370 -1.65 -2.38 27.10
N PHE A 371 -1.89 -1.95 25.86
CA PHE A 371 -0.86 -1.89 24.81
C PHE A 371 -0.28 -0.49 24.62
N LYS A 372 0.97 -0.44 24.15
CA LYS A 372 1.60 0.77 23.63
C LYS A 372 1.52 0.79 22.11
N SER A 373 1.47 1.99 21.53
CA SER A 373 1.55 2.17 20.08
C SER A 373 2.61 3.19 19.71
N VAL A 374 3.26 2.96 18.56
CA VAL A 374 4.17 3.90 17.89
C VAL A 374 3.48 4.35 16.60
N CYS A 375 3.23 5.67 16.47
CA CYS A 375 2.45 6.22 15.38
C CYS A 375 3.31 7.10 14.47
N TYR A 376 3.16 6.90 13.17
CA TYR A 376 3.73 7.72 12.10
C TYR A 376 2.85 7.56 10.85
N GLY A 377 3.01 8.41 9.84
CA GLY A 377 2.23 8.20 8.61
C GLY A 377 2.10 9.42 7.73
N HIS A 378 1.25 9.29 6.72
CA HIS A 378 0.98 10.28 5.69
C HIS A 378 -0.07 11.28 6.19
N ALA A 379 0.35 12.19 7.09
CA ALA A 379 -0.56 13.12 7.77
C ALA A 379 -1.33 14.00 6.78
N GLY A 380 -0.72 14.35 5.65
CA GLY A 380 -1.35 15.13 4.59
C GLY A 380 -2.63 14.49 4.03
N ASP A 381 -2.71 13.16 4.06
CA ASP A 381 -3.87 12.38 3.61
C ASP A 381 -4.80 11.95 4.75
N GLY A 382 -4.38 12.17 5.99
CA GLY A 382 -5.09 11.68 7.17
C GLY A 382 -4.84 10.20 7.45
N ASN A 383 -3.83 9.60 6.81
CA ASN A 383 -3.43 8.20 7.00
C ASN A 383 -2.36 8.10 8.09
N LEU A 384 -2.64 7.30 9.10
CA LEU A 384 -1.77 7.09 10.26
C LEU A 384 -1.53 5.59 10.46
N HIS A 385 -0.27 5.17 10.35
CA HIS A 385 0.16 3.82 10.70
C HIS A 385 0.26 3.72 12.23
N VAL A 386 -0.57 2.88 12.80
CA VAL A 386 -0.61 2.60 14.25
C VAL A 386 0.08 1.27 14.49
N ASN A 387 1.33 1.33 14.92
CA ASN A 387 2.09 0.13 15.25
C ASN A 387 1.87 -0.22 16.72
N ILE A 388 1.09 -1.26 16.97
CA ILE A 388 0.80 -1.76 18.31
C ILE A 388 1.94 -2.68 18.73
N ILE A 389 2.61 -2.35 19.81
CA ILE A 389 3.84 -2.99 20.25
C ILE A 389 3.51 -4.10 21.27
N LYS A 390 4.01 -5.32 21.03
CA LYS A 390 3.80 -6.45 21.94
C LYS A 390 4.48 -6.20 23.29
N GLY A 391 5.76 -5.80 23.28
CA GLY A 391 6.52 -5.59 24.50
C GLY A 391 6.37 -6.78 25.47
N ASP A 392 5.97 -6.50 26.72
CA ASP A 392 5.78 -7.50 27.77
C ASP A 392 4.35 -8.09 27.84
N LEU A 393 3.50 -7.84 26.83
CA LEU A 393 2.15 -8.41 26.78
C LEU A 393 2.19 -9.94 26.70
N ASP A 394 1.41 -10.62 27.53
CA ASP A 394 1.25 -12.06 27.42
C ASP A 394 0.50 -12.48 26.15
N ASP A 395 0.67 -13.75 25.76
CA ASP A 395 0.09 -14.27 24.52
C ASP A 395 -1.44 -14.26 24.52
N LYS A 396 -2.08 -14.35 25.68
CA LYS A 396 -3.54 -14.28 25.80
C LYS A 396 -4.02 -12.85 25.48
N THR A 397 -3.43 -11.86 26.11
CA THR A 397 -3.73 -10.44 25.86
C THR A 397 -3.46 -10.11 24.39
N TRP A 398 -2.33 -10.58 23.83
CA TRP A 398 -1.94 -10.33 22.45
C TRP A 398 -2.89 -10.96 21.42
N ASN A 399 -3.36 -12.19 21.68
CA ASN A 399 -4.15 -12.93 20.68
C ASN A 399 -5.68 -12.83 20.90
N GLU A 400 -6.15 -12.60 22.12
CA GLU A 400 -7.59 -12.64 22.46
C GLU A 400 -8.16 -11.25 22.78
N GLU A 401 -7.43 -10.39 23.53
CA GLU A 401 -7.94 -9.08 23.94
C GLU A 401 -7.57 -7.98 22.94
N LEU A 402 -6.36 -8.00 22.40
CA LEU A 402 -5.92 -7.01 21.42
C LEU A 402 -6.85 -6.89 20.20
N PRO A 403 -7.38 -7.97 19.58
CA PRO A 403 -8.33 -7.84 18.48
C PRO A 403 -9.58 -7.00 18.81
N LYS A 404 -10.00 -6.95 20.09
CA LYS A 404 -11.09 -6.06 20.54
C LYS A 404 -10.66 -4.60 20.55
N GLY A 405 -9.43 -4.33 20.98
CA GLY A 405 -8.85 -2.98 20.91
C GLY A 405 -8.67 -2.49 19.46
N ILE A 406 -8.22 -3.37 18.56
CA ILE A 406 -8.11 -3.07 17.12
C ILE A 406 -9.50 -2.74 16.55
N ARG A 407 -10.54 -3.52 16.90
CA ARG A 407 -11.92 -3.20 16.49
C ARG A 407 -12.35 -1.82 16.96
N GLU A 408 -12.07 -1.43 18.23
CA GLU A 408 -12.39 -0.09 18.72
C GLU A 408 -11.63 1.03 18.01
N ILE A 409 -10.38 0.77 17.57
CA ILE A 409 -9.62 1.72 16.74
C ILE A 409 -10.33 1.91 15.39
N PHE A 410 -10.76 0.86 14.72
CA PHE A 410 -11.48 0.96 13.45
C PHE A 410 -12.87 1.59 13.61
N GLU A 411 -13.59 1.28 14.68
CA GLU A 411 -14.86 1.94 15.02
C GLU A 411 -14.66 3.45 15.23
N LEU A 412 -13.55 3.85 15.87
CA LEU A 412 -13.17 5.26 16.00
C LEU A 412 -12.89 5.88 14.63
N CYS A 413 -12.14 5.22 13.75
CA CYS A 413 -11.87 5.71 12.38
C CYS A 413 -13.17 5.99 11.63
N VAL A 414 -14.09 5.03 11.60
CA VAL A 414 -15.40 5.19 10.93
C VAL A 414 -16.26 6.27 11.59
N LYS A 415 -16.26 6.36 12.91
CA LYS A 415 -16.95 7.41 13.66
C LYS A 415 -16.43 8.82 13.31
N LEU A 416 -15.15 8.95 13.03
CA LEU A 416 -14.52 10.20 12.60
C LEU A 416 -14.67 10.46 11.10
N GLY A 417 -15.40 9.61 10.37
CA GLY A 417 -15.66 9.75 8.93
C GLY A 417 -14.57 9.12 8.03
N GLY A 418 -13.73 8.25 8.58
CA GLY A 418 -12.70 7.52 7.89
C GLY A 418 -13.09 6.10 7.50
N THR A 419 -12.08 5.24 7.26
CA THR A 419 -12.25 3.83 6.90
C THR A 419 -11.14 2.95 7.48
N LEU A 420 -11.12 1.65 7.17
CA LEU A 420 -10.27 0.64 7.81
C LEU A 420 -8.83 0.64 7.29
N SER A 421 -8.61 0.95 6.02
CA SER A 421 -7.29 0.95 5.40
C SER A 421 -7.15 2.13 4.45
N GLY A 422 -6.02 2.82 4.53
CA GLY A 422 -5.63 3.90 3.64
C GLY A 422 -4.99 3.39 2.36
N GLU A 423 -4.04 2.42 2.48
CA GLU A 423 -3.24 1.95 1.35
C GLU A 423 -2.86 0.46 1.40
N HIS A 424 -2.91 -0.23 2.57
CA HIS A 424 -2.47 -1.62 2.69
C HIS A 424 -3.46 -2.64 2.15
N GLY A 425 -4.72 -2.27 1.96
CA GLY A 425 -5.80 -3.18 1.59
C GLY A 425 -6.37 -3.96 2.78
N ILE A 426 -7.33 -4.81 2.50
CA ILE A 426 -8.04 -5.63 3.50
C ILE A 426 -7.42 -7.02 3.63
N GLY A 427 -7.12 -7.64 2.51
CA GLY A 427 -6.48 -8.93 2.43
C GLY A 427 -7.14 -10.02 3.26
N TYR A 428 -6.29 -10.77 3.95
CA TYR A 428 -6.68 -11.81 4.90
C TYR A 428 -6.88 -11.27 6.32
N VAL A 429 -6.06 -10.29 6.74
CA VAL A 429 -5.97 -9.83 8.15
C VAL A 429 -7.13 -8.95 8.55
N GLN A 430 -7.59 -8.03 7.66
CA GLN A 430 -8.58 -7.01 8.00
C GLN A 430 -10.03 -7.42 7.68
N LYS A 431 -10.24 -8.55 6.98
CA LYS A 431 -11.57 -8.99 6.51
C LYS A 431 -12.64 -9.13 7.61
N ASN A 432 -12.22 -9.40 8.86
CA ASN A 432 -13.13 -9.56 10.00
C ASN A 432 -13.67 -8.22 10.55
N TYR A 433 -13.20 -7.10 10.02
CA TYR A 433 -13.61 -5.75 10.42
C TYR A 433 -14.43 -5.02 9.35
N MET A 434 -14.67 -5.65 8.19
CA MET A 434 -15.42 -5.05 7.08
C MET A 434 -16.85 -4.61 7.46
N ASP A 435 -17.46 -5.26 8.46
CA ASP A 435 -18.77 -4.92 9.01
C ASP A 435 -18.80 -3.56 9.74
N ILE A 436 -17.65 -3.02 10.12
CA ILE A 436 -17.52 -1.69 10.73
C ILE A 436 -17.71 -0.59 9.67
N ALA A 437 -17.10 -0.75 8.50
CA ALA A 437 -17.14 0.26 7.43
C ALA A 437 -18.35 0.11 6.50
N PHE A 438 -18.88 -1.10 6.34
CA PHE A 438 -19.90 -1.41 5.34
C PHE A 438 -21.12 -2.10 5.94
N ASN A 439 -22.30 -1.62 5.58
CA ASN A 439 -23.54 -2.31 5.93
C ASN A 439 -23.74 -3.60 5.11
N PRO A 440 -24.67 -4.49 5.52
CA PRO A 440 -24.89 -5.77 4.84
C PRO A 440 -25.22 -5.64 3.34
N THR A 441 -25.92 -4.59 2.92
CA THR A 441 -26.27 -4.36 1.51
C THR A 441 -25.00 -4.09 0.69
N GLN A 442 -24.11 -3.25 1.18
CA GLN A 442 -22.83 -2.95 0.52
C GLN A 442 -21.94 -4.19 0.42
N LEU A 443 -21.82 -4.95 1.51
CA LEU A 443 -21.04 -6.21 1.53
C LEU A 443 -21.61 -7.23 0.55
N ASN A 444 -22.93 -7.38 0.46
CA ASN A 444 -23.57 -8.28 -0.49
C ASN A 444 -23.33 -7.85 -1.93
N LEU A 445 -23.44 -6.55 -2.26
CA LEU A 445 -23.13 -6.05 -3.60
C LEU A 445 -21.67 -6.35 -4.00
N MET A 446 -20.71 -6.16 -3.12
CA MET A 446 -19.30 -6.49 -3.40
C MET A 446 -19.10 -8.00 -3.62
N LYS A 447 -19.77 -8.85 -2.83
CA LYS A 447 -19.74 -10.32 -3.01
C LYS A 447 -20.39 -10.75 -4.33
N ASP A 448 -21.49 -10.10 -4.74
CA ASP A 448 -22.14 -10.37 -6.02
C ASP A 448 -21.26 -9.97 -7.21
N ILE A 449 -20.55 -8.83 -7.11
CA ILE A 449 -19.54 -8.44 -8.10
C ILE A 449 -18.44 -9.50 -8.21
N LYS A 450 -17.87 -9.94 -7.07
CA LYS A 450 -16.89 -11.05 -7.05
C LYS A 450 -17.42 -12.28 -7.76
N LYS A 451 -18.68 -12.68 -7.50
CA LYS A 451 -19.32 -13.84 -8.09
C LYS A 451 -19.53 -13.71 -9.61
N ILE A 452 -19.74 -12.50 -10.12
CA ILE A 452 -19.84 -12.25 -11.58
C ILE A 452 -18.50 -12.47 -12.27
N PHE A 453 -17.38 -11.99 -11.67
CA PHE A 453 -16.05 -12.14 -12.25
C PHE A 453 -15.45 -13.53 -12.03
N ASP A 454 -15.82 -14.20 -10.95
CA ASP A 454 -15.27 -15.49 -10.52
C ASP A 454 -16.38 -16.35 -9.90
N PRO A 455 -17.25 -16.98 -10.73
CA PRO A 455 -18.40 -17.76 -10.25
C PRO A 455 -18.03 -18.94 -9.35
N ASN A 456 -16.87 -19.56 -9.56
CA ASN A 456 -16.37 -20.70 -8.79
C ASN A 456 -15.54 -20.27 -7.57
N GLY A 457 -15.21 -18.98 -7.43
CA GLY A 457 -14.47 -18.42 -6.31
C GLY A 457 -13.01 -18.86 -6.24
N ILE A 458 -12.39 -19.20 -7.36
CA ILE A 458 -11.01 -19.73 -7.39
C ILE A 458 -9.93 -18.65 -7.23
N LEU A 459 -10.23 -17.39 -7.63
CA LEU A 459 -9.26 -16.29 -7.62
C LEU A 459 -9.09 -15.71 -6.21
N ASN A 460 -7.89 -15.82 -5.70
CA ASN A 460 -7.44 -15.31 -4.40
C ASN A 460 -8.46 -15.54 -3.28
N PRO A 461 -8.93 -16.77 -3.07
CA PRO A 461 -10.01 -17.04 -2.12
C PRO A 461 -9.60 -16.74 -0.67
N GLY A 462 -10.59 -16.43 0.17
CA GLY A 462 -10.40 -16.11 1.60
C GLY A 462 -9.90 -14.70 1.88
N LYS A 463 -9.87 -13.81 0.87
CA LYS A 463 -9.51 -12.40 0.99
C LYS A 463 -10.74 -11.49 0.97
N ILE A 464 -10.60 -10.30 1.56
CA ILE A 464 -11.60 -9.21 1.61
C ILE A 464 -12.86 -9.59 2.40
N PHE A 465 -13.44 -10.76 2.18
CA PHE A 465 -14.70 -11.15 2.79
C PHE A 465 -14.54 -12.31 3.78
N VAL A 466 -15.32 -12.27 4.85
CA VAL A 466 -15.54 -13.44 5.71
C VAL A 466 -16.41 -14.44 4.93
N GLU A 467 -15.97 -15.69 4.84
CA GLU A 467 -16.76 -16.76 4.25
C GLU A 467 -17.91 -17.14 5.22
N ILE A 468 -19.11 -17.22 4.68
CA ILE A 468 -20.23 -17.79 5.41
C ILE A 468 -20.03 -19.32 5.36
N THR A 469 -19.69 -19.91 6.48
CA THR A 469 -19.58 -21.37 6.66
C THR A 469 -20.95 -22.03 6.55
#